data_a5563eba1d18449231da2398aeb3a0ef
#
_entry.id   a5563eba1d18449231da2398aeb3a0ef
#
_cell.length_a   1.000
_cell.length_b   1.000
_cell.length_c   1.000
_cell.angle_alpha   90.00
_cell.angle_beta   90.00
_cell.angle_gamma   90.00
#
_symmetry.space_group_name_H-M   'P 1'
#
loop_
_entity.id
_entity.type
_entity.pdbx_description
1 polymer ?
#
loop_
_entity_poly.entity_id
_entity_poly.type
_entity_poly.pdbx_seq_one_letter_code
_entity_poly.pdbx_strand_id
1 'polypeptide(L)'
;MKKLILGISILLLSINSKAQTNEKELLEKSAKTSAKALDTINLGWKKIGNFTFLFNQSSFNNEWLGGGTSNMAGNFGINYDFNYNAITSVWDNKIIFAYGITKLKDQPTTKSDDRIEFTSLYGKKVGQGYWYYSGFLNFKTQLDSGFLVNSGVKTKISHFFSPAYLQIGPGMLWKRSDNLKVNIAPATSRLIYVDSQFTQFISAFGVEQGKTSRFEFGAALNGYYKINLMKNISMENILNLYSNYLEKPQNVDVDYQMNLVMNVNKYISANLSMQAIYDENAIKAVQVREIFGLGFNYGF
;
A
#
# COMPACT_ATOMS: atom_id res chain seq x y z
N MET A 1 -19.70 -5.51 -19.39
CA MET A 1 -19.39 -4.88 -18.11
C MET A 1 -20.47 -4.96 -17.02
N LYS A 2 -21.68 -5.48 -17.28
CA LYS A 2 -22.77 -5.62 -16.26
C LYS A 2 -22.79 -6.97 -15.51
N LYS A 3 -21.88 -7.90 -15.78
CA LYS A 3 -21.91 -9.26 -15.19
C LYS A 3 -20.86 -9.50 -14.09
N LEU A 4 -19.95 -8.55 -13.82
CA LEU A 4 -18.89 -8.71 -12.79
C LEU A 4 -19.29 -8.15 -11.42
N ILE A 5 -20.33 -7.33 -11.34
CA ILE A 5 -20.77 -6.68 -10.08
C ILE A 5 -21.70 -7.62 -9.26
N LEU A 6 -22.27 -8.64 -9.87
CA LEU A 6 -23.22 -9.55 -9.21
C LEU A 6 -22.57 -10.66 -8.37
N GLY A 7 -21.26 -10.90 -8.53
CA GLY A 7 -20.53 -11.96 -7.81
C GLY A 7 -20.09 -11.59 -6.39
N ILE A 8 -19.99 -10.28 -6.06
CA ILE A 8 -19.51 -9.82 -4.75
C ILE A 8 -20.65 -9.63 -3.75
N SER A 9 -21.89 -9.49 -4.22
CA SER A 9 -23.06 -9.25 -3.35
C SER A 9 -23.66 -10.53 -2.74
N ILE A 10 -23.29 -11.73 -3.17
CA ILE A 10 -23.89 -13.00 -2.70
C ILE A 10 -23.11 -13.64 -1.54
N LEU A 11 -21.90 -13.17 -1.21
CA LEU A 11 -21.11 -13.73 -0.12
C LEU A 11 -21.39 -13.11 1.27
N LEU A 12 -22.34 -12.18 1.39
CA LEU A 12 -22.65 -11.47 2.63
C LEU A 12 -24.00 -11.87 3.29
N LEU A 13 -24.69 -12.89 2.79
CA LEU A 13 -26.08 -13.18 3.22
C LEU A 13 -26.31 -14.59 3.80
N SER A 14 -25.34 -15.24 4.40
CA SER A 14 -25.61 -16.51 5.07
C SER A 14 -24.86 -16.72 6.39
N ILE A 15 -25.07 -15.83 7.38
CA ILE A 15 -24.85 -16.17 8.80
C ILE A 15 -25.97 -15.53 9.62
N ASN A 16 -27.12 -16.15 9.65
CA ASN A 16 -28.11 -15.98 10.69
C ASN A 16 -28.55 -17.34 11.17
N SER A 17 -28.03 -17.80 12.30
CA SER A 17 -28.80 -18.63 13.23
C SER A 17 -28.09 -18.82 14.56
N LYS A 18 -28.78 -18.34 15.61
CA LYS A 18 -28.83 -18.82 16.99
C LYS A 18 -27.62 -18.58 17.92
N ALA A 19 -27.79 -17.61 18.80
CA ALA A 19 -27.71 -17.84 20.24
C ALA A 19 -28.25 -16.63 21.00
N GLN A 20 -29.43 -16.73 21.57
CA GLN A 20 -29.80 -15.96 22.75
C GLN A 20 -28.87 -16.39 23.88
N THR A 21 -27.87 -15.62 24.17
CA THR A 21 -27.04 -15.72 25.36
C THR A 21 -27.02 -14.35 26.02
N ASN A 22 -27.49 -14.33 27.25
CA ASN A 22 -27.51 -13.28 28.26
C ASN A 22 -26.84 -11.95 27.85
N GLU A 23 -27.62 -11.02 27.35
CA GLU A 23 -27.19 -9.63 26.99
C GLU A 23 -26.41 -8.94 28.11
N LYS A 24 -26.72 -9.24 29.37
CA LYS A 24 -26.04 -8.68 30.53
C LYS A 24 -24.60 -9.19 30.68
N GLU A 25 -24.35 -10.47 30.39
CA GLU A 25 -23.01 -11.07 30.44
C GLU A 25 -22.14 -10.64 29.27
N LEU A 26 -22.76 -10.40 28.10
CA LEU A 26 -22.09 -9.82 26.93
C LEU A 26 -21.71 -8.35 27.18
N LEU A 27 -22.60 -7.56 27.77
CA LEU A 27 -22.33 -6.17 28.15
C LEU A 27 -21.25 -6.05 29.25
N GLU A 28 -21.26 -6.93 30.25
CA GLU A 28 -20.19 -6.95 31.26
C GLU A 28 -18.84 -7.46 30.70
N LYS A 29 -18.86 -8.44 29.79
CA LYS A 29 -17.66 -8.87 29.06
C LYS A 29 -17.13 -7.80 28.13
N SER A 30 -18.01 -7.12 27.40
CA SER A 30 -17.61 -6.01 26.52
C SER A 30 -17.08 -4.81 27.32
N ALA A 31 -17.70 -4.48 28.47
CA ALA A 31 -17.22 -3.44 29.37
C ALA A 31 -15.86 -3.80 30.01
N LYS A 32 -15.68 -5.04 30.45
CA LYS A 32 -14.38 -5.54 30.97
C LYS A 32 -13.31 -5.63 29.89
N THR A 33 -13.67 -5.99 28.65
CA THR A 33 -12.75 -6.02 27.50
C THR A 33 -12.39 -4.59 27.08
N SER A 34 -13.34 -3.65 27.12
CA SER A 34 -13.10 -2.22 26.88
C SER A 34 -12.24 -1.58 27.96
N ALA A 35 -12.47 -1.92 29.26
CA ALA A 35 -11.64 -1.45 30.37
C ALA A 35 -10.22 -2.03 30.29
N LYS A 36 -10.07 -3.31 29.91
CA LYS A 36 -8.77 -3.96 29.73
C LYS A 36 -8.02 -3.49 28.48
N ALA A 37 -8.74 -3.00 27.47
CA ALA A 37 -8.16 -2.33 26.28
C ALA A 37 -7.65 -0.91 26.58
N LEU A 38 -8.21 -0.25 27.61
CA LEU A 38 -7.74 1.05 28.12
C LEU A 38 -6.47 0.92 28.98
N ASP A 39 -6.22 -0.24 29.59
CA ASP A 39 -5.07 -0.47 30.49
C ASP A 39 -3.77 -0.85 29.76
N THR A 40 -3.75 -0.97 28.43
CA THR A 40 -2.56 -1.30 27.66
C THR A 40 -2.30 -0.36 26.49
N ILE A 41 -2.41 0.95 26.69
CA ILE A 41 -1.73 1.89 25.77
C ILE A 41 -0.26 1.80 26.11
N ASN A 42 0.51 1.02 25.34
CA ASN A 42 1.97 1.05 25.39
C ASN A 42 2.42 2.46 25.00
N LEU A 43 2.65 3.32 26.01
CA LEU A 43 3.16 4.67 25.80
C LEU A 43 4.62 4.61 25.32
N GLY A 44 4.99 5.58 24.50
CA GLY A 44 6.34 5.70 23.96
C GLY A 44 6.47 5.13 22.55
N TRP A 45 7.70 4.88 22.14
CA TRP A 45 8.02 4.37 20.81
C TRP A 45 7.80 2.87 20.69
N LYS A 46 7.07 2.46 19.66
CA LYS A 46 6.93 1.08 19.21
C LYS A 46 7.55 0.97 17.82
N LYS A 47 8.55 0.10 17.68
CA LYS A 47 9.28 -0.13 16.43
C LYS A 47 9.08 -1.57 16.00
N ILE A 48 8.69 -1.78 14.76
CA ILE A 48 8.46 -3.11 14.18
C ILE A 48 8.99 -3.07 12.76
N GLY A 49 9.97 -3.91 12.48
CA GLY A 49 10.51 -4.10 11.15
C GLY A 49 10.16 -5.47 10.58
N ASN A 50 10.02 -5.55 9.28
CA ASN A 50 9.92 -6.80 8.56
C ASN A 50 10.74 -6.73 7.28
N PHE A 51 11.60 -7.71 7.11
CA PHE A 51 12.37 -7.97 5.92
C PHE A 51 11.74 -9.15 5.18
N THR A 52 11.57 -9.03 3.88
CA THR A 52 10.99 -10.06 3.02
C THR A 52 11.86 -10.28 1.80
N PHE A 53 12.16 -11.52 1.48
CA PHE A 53 12.76 -11.92 0.21
C PHE A 53 11.91 -13.02 -0.42
N LEU A 54 11.34 -12.73 -1.59
CA LEU A 54 10.53 -13.67 -2.36
C LEU A 54 11.33 -14.17 -3.56
N PHE A 55 11.25 -15.47 -3.82
CA PHE A 55 11.88 -16.11 -4.96
C PHE A 55 10.87 -16.97 -5.69
N ASN A 56 10.91 -16.91 -7.02
CA ASN A 56 10.11 -17.72 -7.91
C ASN A 56 10.98 -18.17 -9.09
N GLN A 57 10.89 -19.43 -9.49
CA GLN A 57 11.65 -19.98 -10.61
C GLN A 57 10.85 -21.06 -11.32
N SER A 58 10.91 -21.06 -12.64
CA SER A 58 10.61 -22.23 -13.48
C SER A 58 11.80 -22.53 -14.41
N SER A 59 12.07 -23.81 -14.65
CA SER A 59 13.19 -24.22 -15.47
C SER A 59 12.78 -25.37 -16.37
N PHE A 60 13.09 -25.26 -17.65
CA PHE A 60 12.84 -26.26 -18.68
C PHE A 60 14.14 -26.56 -19.43
N ASN A 61 14.43 -27.83 -19.64
CA ASN A 61 15.54 -28.25 -20.51
C ASN A 61 15.10 -28.28 -21.99
N ASN A 62 16.03 -28.50 -22.91
CA ASN A 62 15.73 -28.48 -24.33
C ASN A 62 14.89 -29.69 -24.81
N GLU A 63 14.80 -30.74 -23.99
CA GLU A 63 14.09 -31.99 -24.28
C GLU A 63 12.61 -31.92 -23.79
N TRP A 64 12.21 -30.83 -23.07
CA TRP A 64 10.86 -30.65 -22.60
C TRP A 64 9.92 -30.27 -23.75
N LEU A 65 9.09 -31.25 -24.20
CA LEU A 65 8.18 -31.08 -25.35
C LEU A 65 6.87 -30.34 -25.02
N GLY A 66 6.52 -30.19 -23.75
CA GLY A 66 5.27 -29.56 -23.30
C GLY A 66 5.20 -28.04 -23.43
N GLY A 67 6.22 -27.40 -24.00
CA GLY A 67 6.35 -25.95 -24.05
C GLY A 67 6.70 -25.33 -22.70
N GLY A 68 7.05 -24.05 -22.67
CA GLY A 68 7.39 -23.28 -21.48
C GLY A 68 8.65 -22.45 -21.67
N THR A 69 8.76 -21.37 -20.89
CA THR A 69 9.96 -20.50 -20.87
C THR A 69 10.53 -20.50 -19.46
N SER A 70 11.81 -20.83 -19.35
CA SER A 70 12.53 -20.73 -18.06
C SER A 70 12.54 -19.28 -17.58
N ASN A 71 12.19 -19.07 -16.33
CA ASN A 71 12.21 -17.75 -15.70
C ASN A 71 12.74 -17.83 -14.27
N MET A 72 13.21 -16.69 -13.78
CA MET A 72 13.61 -16.48 -12.41
C MET A 72 13.21 -15.07 -11.98
N ALA A 73 12.57 -14.93 -10.82
CA ALA A 73 12.24 -13.66 -10.24
C ALA A 73 12.65 -13.60 -8.77
N GLY A 74 13.18 -12.46 -8.37
CA GLY A 74 13.51 -12.15 -6.99
C GLY A 74 12.93 -10.81 -6.59
N ASN A 75 12.25 -10.75 -5.43
CA ASN A 75 11.70 -9.53 -4.88
C ASN A 75 12.17 -9.37 -3.43
N PHE A 76 12.70 -8.21 -3.13
CA PHE A 76 13.17 -7.79 -1.84
C PHE A 76 12.28 -6.69 -1.28
N GLY A 77 11.94 -6.76 0.00
CA GLY A 77 11.13 -5.76 0.67
C GLY A 77 11.55 -5.50 2.10
N ILE A 78 11.44 -4.25 2.52
CA ILE A 78 11.52 -3.81 3.91
C ILE A 78 10.27 -3.00 4.23
N ASN A 79 9.59 -3.36 5.32
CA ASN A 79 8.56 -2.56 5.94
C ASN A 79 9.02 -2.22 7.36
N TYR A 80 9.04 -0.95 7.71
CA TYR A 80 9.45 -0.50 9.03
C TYR A 80 8.46 0.52 9.59
N ASP A 81 7.80 0.14 10.68
CA ASP A 81 6.88 0.99 11.44
C ASP A 81 7.60 1.47 12.70
N PHE A 82 7.61 2.80 12.94
CA PHE A 82 8.12 3.42 14.17
C PHE A 82 7.12 4.45 14.66
N ASN A 83 6.25 3.99 15.54
CA ASN A 83 5.08 4.71 16.01
C ASN A 83 5.29 5.16 17.45
N TYR A 84 4.90 6.41 17.74
CA TYR A 84 4.92 6.98 19.07
C TYR A 84 3.51 7.16 19.60
N ASN A 85 3.23 6.63 20.78
CA ASN A 85 1.95 6.76 21.46
C ASN A 85 2.13 7.54 22.76
N ALA A 86 1.34 8.59 22.93
CA ALA A 86 1.21 9.34 24.17
C ALA A 86 -0.28 9.40 24.56
N ILE A 87 -0.58 9.85 25.78
CA ILE A 87 -1.95 9.95 26.29
C ILE A 87 -2.84 10.81 25.39
N THR A 88 -2.30 11.92 24.86
CA THR A 88 -3.04 12.90 24.08
C THR A 88 -2.58 13.03 22.63
N SER A 89 -1.64 12.24 22.19
CA SER A 89 -1.14 12.30 20.81
C SER A 89 -0.63 10.95 20.33
N VAL A 90 -0.64 10.78 19.02
CA VAL A 90 -0.07 9.63 18.31
C VAL A 90 0.78 10.15 17.16
N TRP A 91 1.83 9.40 16.82
CA TRP A 91 2.66 9.71 15.66
C TRP A 91 3.06 8.41 14.98
N ASP A 92 2.33 8.07 13.92
CA ASP A 92 2.53 6.84 13.15
C ASP A 92 3.43 7.12 11.96
N ASN A 93 4.51 6.35 11.85
CA ASN A 93 5.47 6.47 10.76
C ASN A 93 5.70 5.10 10.13
N LYS A 94 5.74 5.05 8.79
CA LYS A 94 5.98 3.83 8.03
C LYS A 94 6.94 4.10 6.89
N ILE A 95 7.97 3.27 6.77
CA ILE A 95 8.86 3.20 5.61
C ILE A 95 8.60 1.89 4.88
N ILE A 96 8.40 1.98 3.57
CA ILE A 96 8.32 0.83 2.67
C ILE A 96 9.43 0.97 1.64
N PHE A 97 10.23 -0.08 1.51
CA PHE A 97 11.18 -0.24 0.43
C PHE A 97 10.86 -1.57 -0.27
N ALA A 98 10.79 -1.55 -1.59
CA ALA A 98 10.61 -2.76 -2.39
C ALA A 98 11.44 -2.65 -3.67
N TYR A 99 12.11 -3.73 -4.03
CA TYR A 99 12.86 -3.86 -5.27
C TYR A 99 12.75 -5.27 -5.81
N GLY A 100 12.44 -5.40 -7.09
CA GLY A 100 12.26 -6.70 -7.72
C GLY A 100 12.82 -6.74 -9.13
N ILE A 101 13.33 -7.89 -9.50
CA ILE A 101 13.82 -8.18 -10.85
C ILE A 101 13.27 -9.51 -11.36
N THR A 102 13.06 -9.57 -12.66
CA THR A 102 12.65 -10.79 -13.36
C THR A 102 13.55 -11.03 -14.56
N LYS A 103 13.98 -12.26 -14.74
CA LYS A 103 14.77 -12.73 -15.87
C LYS A 103 14.03 -13.86 -16.57
N LEU A 104 13.66 -13.66 -17.81
CA LEU A 104 13.21 -14.71 -18.72
C LEU A 104 14.43 -15.26 -19.50
N LYS A 105 14.37 -16.54 -19.89
CA LYS A 105 15.38 -17.14 -20.77
C LYS A 105 15.48 -16.31 -22.05
N ASP A 106 16.71 -15.99 -22.46
CA ASP A 106 17.04 -15.25 -23.69
C ASP A 106 16.48 -13.82 -23.79
N GLN A 107 15.98 -13.28 -22.66
CA GLN A 107 15.51 -11.89 -22.56
C GLN A 107 16.40 -11.08 -21.60
N PRO A 108 16.49 -9.75 -21.75
CA PRO A 108 17.16 -8.91 -20.75
C PRO A 108 16.43 -8.98 -19.40
N THR A 109 17.17 -8.79 -18.31
CA THR A 109 16.58 -8.64 -16.98
C THR A 109 15.72 -7.39 -16.95
N THR A 110 14.51 -7.52 -16.41
CA THR A 110 13.56 -6.42 -16.25
C THR A 110 13.25 -6.18 -14.78
N LYS A 111 12.97 -4.93 -14.45
CA LYS A 111 12.52 -4.53 -13.12
C LYS A 111 11.04 -4.90 -12.95
N SER A 112 10.70 -5.61 -11.89
CA SER A 112 9.33 -6.04 -11.57
C SER A 112 8.71 -5.27 -10.41
N ASP A 113 9.54 -4.71 -9.51
CA ASP A 113 9.13 -3.82 -8.42
C ASP A 113 10.21 -2.77 -8.17
N ASP A 114 9.80 -1.57 -7.78
CA ASP A 114 10.73 -0.51 -7.38
C ASP A 114 9.95 0.59 -6.66
N ARG A 115 10.10 0.67 -5.34
CA ARG A 115 9.35 1.60 -4.53
C ARG A 115 10.10 2.00 -3.28
N ILE A 116 10.12 3.31 -3.05
CA ILE A 116 10.47 3.92 -1.77
C ILE A 116 9.26 4.74 -1.35
N GLU A 117 8.70 4.45 -0.19
CA GLU A 117 7.57 5.20 0.36
C GLU A 117 7.81 5.51 1.83
N PHE A 118 7.58 6.76 2.20
CA PHE A 118 7.58 7.21 3.59
C PHE A 118 6.24 7.87 3.91
N THR A 119 5.57 7.37 4.93
CA THR A 119 4.33 7.96 5.44
C THR A 119 4.53 8.38 6.89
N SER A 120 4.14 9.59 7.23
CA SER A 120 4.14 10.13 8.59
C SER A 120 2.79 10.74 8.89
N LEU A 121 2.16 10.31 9.99
CA LEU A 121 0.82 10.73 10.40
C LEU A 121 0.84 11.08 11.88
N TYR A 122 0.82 12.38 12.18
CA TYR A 122 0.69 12.90 13.54
C TYR A 122 -0.78 13.14 13.87
N GLY A 123 -1.20 12.81 15.10
CA GLY A 123 -2.54 13.06 15.60
C GLY A 123 -2.53 13.62 17.02
N LYS A 124 -3.29 14.72 17.24
CA LYS A 124 -3.58 15.29 18.56
C LYS A 124 -5.01 14.96 18.94
N LYS A 125 -5.22 14.32 20.08
CA LYS A 125 -6.52 13.78 20.52
C LYS A 125 -7.57 14.88 20.68
N VAL A 126 -8.80 14.62 20.19
CA VAL A 126 -9.98 15.48 20.32
C VAL A 126 -10.93 14.84 21.33
N GLY A 127 -11.01 15.44 22.51
CA GLY A 127 -11.92 14.96 23.56
C GLY A 127 -11.69 13.51 23.99
N GLN A 128 -12.76 12.82 24.33
CA GLN A 128 -12.76 11.39 24.63
C GLN A 128 -13.19 10.62 23.37
N GLY A 129 -12.49 9.50 23.06
CA GLY A 129 -12.82 8.68 21.89
C GLY A 129 -11.60 8.44 20.98
N TYR A 130 -11.87 8.18 19.72
CA TYR A 130 -10.87 7.73 18.73
C TYR A 130 -10.48 8.81 17.71
N TRP A 131 -10.94 10.05 17.87
CA TRP A 131 -10.71 11.16 16.97
C TRP A 131 -9.51 12.00 17.37
N TYR A 132 -8.75 12.44 16.35
CA TYR A 132 -7.55 13.28 16.49
C TYR A 132 -7.56 14.35 15.40
N TYR A 133 -7.17 15.58 15.72
CA TYR A 133 -6.67 16.50 14.70
C TYR A 133 -5.38 15.94 14.15
N SER A 134 -5.23 15.92 12.85
CA SER A 134 -4.07 15.27 12.22
C SER A 134 -3.33 16.17 11.26
N GLY A 135 -2.05 15.85 11.07
CA GLY A 135 -1.24 16.29 9.95
C GLY A 135 -0.56 15.07 9.36
N PHE A 136 -0.60 14.92 8.05
CA PHE A 136 0.07 13.82 7.38
C PHE A 136 1.04 14.29 6.31
N LEU A 137 2.04 13.47 6.07
CA LEU A 137 2.98 13.54 4.96
C LEU A 137 3.09 12.15 4.35
N ASN A 138 3.01 12.06 3.03
CA ASN A 138 3.34 10.87 2.26
C ASN A 138 4.31 11.24 1.15
N PHE A 139 5.42 10.55 1.08
CA PHE A 139 6.43 10.70 0.04
C PHE A 139 6.63 9.36 -0.66
N LYS A 140 6.58 9.36 -2.00
CA LYS A 140 6.79 8.18 -2.84
C LYS A 140 7.78 8.49 -3.95
N THR A 141 8.69 7.55 -4.21
CA THR A 141 9.58 7.58 -5.38
C THR A 141 10.05 6.16 -5.71
N GLN A 142 10.92 6.04 -6.68
CA GLN A 142 11.60 4.80 -7.07
C GLN A 142 13.13 4.95 -6.96
N LEU A 143 13.84 3.81 -6.94
CA LEU A 143 15.29 3.75 -6.75
C LEU A 143 16.04 3.74 -8.07
N ASP A 144 15.58 2.95 -9.04
CA ASP A 144 16.34 2.57 -10.24
C ASP A 144 15.63 2.98 -11.53
N SER A 145 16.37 2.96 -12.63
CA SER A 145 15.85 3.29 -13.95
C SER A 145 14.78 2.29 -14.40
N GLY A 146 13.65 2.81 -14.86
CA GLY A 146 12.60 2.05 -15.52
C GLY A 146 12.75 2.11 -17.05
N PHE A 147 12.42 1.02 -17.73
CA PHE A 147 12.53 0.92 -19.17
C PHE A 147 11.28 0.30 -19.77
N LEU A 148 10.82 0.88 -20.87
CA LEU A 148 9.87 0.26 -21.77
C LEU A 148 10.62 -0.45 -22.88
N VAL A 149 10.26 -1.69 -23.17
CA VAL A 149 10.87 -2.47 -24.26
C VAL A 149 9.82 -2.68 -25.34
N ASN A 150 9.96 -2.01 -26.48
CA ASN A 150 9.09 -2.17 -27.64
C ASN A 150 9.91 -2.64 -28.83
N SER A 151 9.55 -3.78 -29.43
CA SER A 151 10.22 -4.34 -30.63
C SER A 151 11.74 -4.40 -30.49
N GLY A 152 12.26 -4.76 -29.30
CA GLY A 152 13.69 -4.84 -29.01
C GLY A 152 14.36 -3.49 -28.69
N VAL A 153 13.68 -2.37 -28.83
CA VAL A 153 14.18 -1.05 -28.45
C VAL A 153 13.88 -0.80 -26.99
N LYS A 154 14.92 -0.48 -26.21
CA LYS A 154 14.83 -0.19 -24.77
C LYS A 154 14.82 1.32 -24.55
N THR A 155 13.67 1.88 -24.18
CA THR A 155 13.50 3.30 -23.89
C THR A 155 13.42 3.53 -22.40
N LYS A 156 14.28 4.39 -21.85
CA LYS A 156 14.24 4.80 -20.43
C LYS A 156 13.04 5.69 -20.19
N ILE A 157 12.19 5.32 -19.24
CA ILE A 157 10.94 6.04 -18.92
C ILE A 157 10.92 6.64 -17.51
N SER A 158 11.86 6.26 -16.65
CA SER A 158 11.95 6.75 -15.28
C SER A 158 13.34 6.47 -14.69
N HIS A 159 13.66 7.10 -13.56
CA HIS A 159 14.87 6.82 -12.77
C HIS A 159 14.68 7.25 -11.31
N PHE A 160 15.77 7.19 -10.50
CA PHE A 160 15.74 7.66 -9.12
C PHE A 160 15.13 9.07 -9.01
N PHE A 161 14.21 9.27 -8.08
CA PHE A 161 13.51 10.52 -7.83
C PHE A 161 12.67 11.05 -9.03
N SER A 162 12.44 10.25 -10.05
CA SER A 162 11.63 10.63 -11.21
C SER A 162 10.79 9.45 -11.73
N PRO A 163 9.48 9.42 -11.36
CA PRO A 163 8.73 10.43 -10.62
C PRO A 163 8.98 10.43 -9.11
N ALA A 164 8.77 11.59 -8.47
CA ALA A 164 8.63 11.71 -7.04
C ALA A 164 7.32 12.41 -6.70
N TYR A 165 6.61 11.90 -5.68
CA TYR A 165 5.33 12.41 -5.21
C TYR A 165 5.44 12.80 -3.75
N LEU A 166 5.01 14.01 -3.41
CA LEU A 166 4.92 14.49 -2.04
C LEU A 166 3.49 14.95 -1.79
N GLN A 167 2.85 14.39 -0.77
CA GLN A 167 1.54 14.84 -0.27
C GLN A 167 1.69 15.31 1.16
N ILE A 168 1.05 16.43 1.50
CA ILE A 168 1.00 16.97 2.86
C ILE A 168 -0.33 17.66 3.09
N GLY A 169 -0.92 17.48 4.26
CA GLY A 169 -2.17 18.15 4.60
C GLY A 169 -2.60 17.98 6.05
N PRO A 170 -3.32 18.97 6.59
CA PRO A 170 -4.05 18.83 7.84
C PRO A 170 -5.34 18.01 7.64
N GLY A 171 -5.78 17.34 8.69
CA GLY A 171 -6.99 16.53 8.62
C GLY A 171 -7.54 16.10 9.97
N MET A 172 -8.40 15.08 9.90
CA MET A 172 -9.00 14.40 11.05
C MET A 172 -8.67 12.91 10.93
N LEU A 173 -8.01 12.38 11.94
CA LEU A 173 -7.68 10.96 12.06
C LEU A 173 -8.68 10.29 13.00
N TRP A 174 -9.36 9.25 12.52
CA TRP A 174 -10.06 8.29 13.36
C TRP A 174 -9.15 7.07 13.52
N LYS A 175 -8.65 6.82 14.74
CA LYS A 175 -7.74 5.70 15.04
C LYS A 175 -8.32 4.87 16.17
N ARG A 176 -8.91 3.72 15.82
CA ARG A 176 -9.43 2.76 16.81
C ARG A 176 -8.31 1.91 17.43
N SER A 177 -7.29 1.59 16.63
CA SER A 177 -6.11 0.81 17.05
C SER A 177 -4.97 1.03 16.05
N ASP A 178 -3.80 0.45 16.30
CA ASP A 178 -2.70 0.41 15.33
C ASP A 178 -3.08 -0.37 14.05
N ASN A 179 -4.10 -1.23 14.13
CA ASN A 179 -4.56 -2.06 13.02
C ASN A 179 -5.76 -1.47 12.25
N LEU A 180 -6.39 -0.42 12.74
CA LEU A 180 -7.55 0.19 12.08
C LEU A 180 -7.56 1.69 12.28
N LYS A 181 -7.33 2.41 11.20
CA LYS A 181 -7.32 3.87 11.18
C LYS A 181 -7.73 4.43 9.82
N VAL A 182 -8.36 5.59 9.84
CA VAL A 182 -8.75 6.37 8.65
C VAL A 182 -8.40 7.83 8.90
N ASN A 183 -7.66 8.43 8.00
CA ASN A 183 -7.35 9.86 8.00
C ASN A 183 -8.09 10.55 6.85
N ILE A 184 -8.78 11.64 7.14
CA ILE A 184 -9.50 12.47 6.16
C ILE A 184 -8.84 13.84 6.18
N ALA A 185 -8.20 14.23 5.06
CA ALA A 185 -7.46 15.48 4.94
C ALA A 185 -8.03 16.33 3.78
N PRO A 186 -8.99 17.23 4.07
CA PRO A 186 -9.70 17.98 3.04
C PRO A 186 -8.88 19.12 2.39
N ALA A 187 -7.72 19.44 2.95
CA ALA A 187 -6.82 20.49 2.46
C ALA A 187 -5.41 19.90 2.25
N THR A 188 -5.27 19.08 1.21
CA THR A 188 -4.05 18.36 0.88
C THR A 188 -3.36 18.98 -0.33
N SER A 189 -2.09 19.36 -0.16
CA SER A 189 -1.19 19.71 -1.26
C SER A 189 -0.50 18.46 -1.77
N ARG A 190 -0.43 18.29 -3.10
CA ARG A 190 0.34 17.23 -3.78
C ARG A 190 1.31 17.90 -4.76
N LEU A 191 2.58 17.57 -4.64
CA LEU A 191 3.63 17.97 -5.58
C LEU A 191 4.15 16.73 -6.28
N ILE A 192 4.15 16.76 -7.60
CA ILE A 192 4.72 15.72 -8.46
C ILE A 192 5.95 16.32 -9.13
N TYR A 193 7.07 15.61 -9.05
CA TYR A 193 8.31 15.98 -9.72
C TYR A 193 8.71 14.92 -10.74
N VAL A 194 9.10 15.36 -11.92
CA VAL A 194 9.58 14.51 -13.03
C VAL A 194 10.77 15.19 -13.69
N ASP A 195 11.85 14.48 -13.90
CA ASP A 195 13.03 15.01 -14.61
C ASP A 195 12.66 15.44 -16.01
N SER A 196 13.23 16.57 -16.48
CA SER A 196 12.97 17.19 -17.77
C SER A 196 13.20 16.25 -18.96
N GLN A 197 14.12 15.29 -18.84
CA GLN A 197 14.37 14.32 -19.91
C GLN A 197 13.13 13.49 -20.29
N PHE A 198 12.19 13.29 -19.35
CA PHE A 198 10.96 12.51 -19.58
C PHE A 198 9.79 13.36 -20.03
N THR A 199 9.86 14.67 -19.80
CA THR A 199 8.79 15.62 -20.19
C THR A 199 9.15 16.48 -21.39
N GLN A 200 10.37 16.40 -21.90
CA GLN A 200 10.85 17.24 -22.99
C GLN A 200 9.96 17.17 -24.25
N PHE A 201 9.49 15.98 -24.62
CA PHE A 201 8.74 15.78 -25.86
C PHE A 201 7.29 15.34 -25.65
N ILE A 202 6.96 14.84 -24.45
CA ILE A 202 5.62 14.33 -24.08
C ILE A 202 5.31 14.68 -22.63
N SER A 203 4.05 14.65 -22.25
CA SER A 203 3.66 14.65 -20.83
C SER A 203 3.99 13.30 -20.20
N ALA A 204 4.48 13.29 -18.94
CA ALA A 204 4.83 12.07 -18.23
C ALA A 204 4.40 12.17 -16.76
N PHE A 205 3.82 11.10 -16.21
CA PHE A 205 3.39 10.99 -14.81
C PHE A 205 2.47 12.15 -14.34
N GLY A 206 1.63 12.68 -15.25
CA GLY A 206 0.75 13.80 -14.98
C GLY A 206 1.41 15.18 -15.09
N VAL A 207 2.73 15.26 -15.30
CA VAL A 207 3.45 16.52 -15.54
C VAL A 207 3.42 16.86 -17.04
N GLU A 208 3.02 18.07 -17.37
CA GLU A 208 2.90 18.55 -18.76
C GLU A 208 4.26 18.58 -19.47
N GLN A 209 4.19 18.47 -20.81
CA GLN A 209 5.37 18.62 -21.66
C GLN A 209 6.14 19.91 -21.37
N GLY A 210 7.47 19.78 -21.25
CA GLY A 210 8.39 20.90 -20.97
C GLY A 210 8.41 21.39 -19.53
N LYS A 211 7.57 20.83 -18.64
CA LYS A 211 7.60 21.13 -17.20
C LYS A 211 8.29 20.01 -16.42
N THR A 212 8.79 20.33 -15.22
CA THR A 212 9.43 19.37 -14.32
C THR A 212 8.61 19.08 -13.06
N SER A 213 7.51 19.83 -12.86
CA SER A 213 6.67 19.64 -11.69
C SER A 213 5.21 19.96 -12.00
N ARG A 214 4.34 19.37 -11.20
CA ARG A 214 2.92 19.66 -11.13
C ARG A 214 2.51 19.81 -9.68
N PHE A 215 1.81 20.90 -9.39
CA PHE A 215 1.19 21.15 -8.10
C PHE A 215 -0.31 20.92 -8.19
N GLU A 216 -0.85 20.25 -7.17
CA GLU A 216 -2.26 20.00 -7.00
C GLU A 216 -2.68 20.34 -5.58
N PHE A 217 -3.95 20.71 -5.42
CA PHE A 217 -4.55 20.95 -4.12
C PHE A 217 -5.93 20.30 -4.07
N GLY A 218 -6.21 19.54 -3.00
CA GLY A 218 -7.44 18.76 -2.97
C GLY A 218 -7.72 18.10 -1.65
N ALA A 219 -8.51 17.02 -1.68
CA ALA A 219 -8.81 16.18 -0.54
C ALA A 219 -8.11 14.83 -0.65
N ALA A 220 -7.61 14.33 0.49
CA ALA A 220 -7.08 12.97 0.61
C ALA A 220 -7.86 12.19 1.67
N LEU A 221 -8.02 10.88 1.44
CA LEU A 221 -8.46 9.89 2.41
C LEU A 221 -7.44 8.75 2.44
N ASN A 222 -6.94 8.46 3.65
CA ASN A 222 -5.96 7.39 3.85
C ASN A 222 -6.54 6.37 4.83
N GLY A 223 -6.81 5.16 4.37
CA GLY A 223 -7.32 4.04 5.15
C GLY A 223 -6.24 2.98 5.37
N TYR A 224 -6.17 2.45 6.57
CA TYR A 224 -5.31 1.32 6.94
C TYR A 224 -6.10 0.29 7.73
N TYR A 225 -6.04 -0.96 7.30
CA TYR A 225 -6.67 -2.08 8.01
C TYR A 225 -5.81 -3.33 7.95
N LYS A 226 -5.43 -3.85 9.12
CA LYS A 226 -4.70 -5.11 9.26
C LYS A 226 -5.50 -6.09 10.10
N ILE A 227 -5.64 -7.32 9.61
CA ILE A 227 -6.38 -8.39 10.27
C ILE A 227 -5.62 -9.72 10.20
N ASN A 228 -5.70 -10.50 11.25
CA ASN A 228 -5.31 -11.90 11.23
C ASN A 228 -6.52 -12.73 10.81
N LEU A 229 -6.48 -13.29 9.61
CA LEU A 229 -7.53 -14.16 9.07
C LEU A 229 -7.51 -15.53 9.76
N MET A 230 -6.30 -16.01 10.06
CA MET A 230 -6.02 -17.23 10.79
C MET A 230 -4.77 -17.03 11.67
N LYS A 231 -4.44 -18.01 12.52
CA LYS A 231 -3.27 -17.95 13.42
C LYS A 231 -1.96 -17.62 12.69
N ASN A 232 -1.82 -18.10 11.45
CA ASN A 232 -0.62 -17.94 10.62
C ASN A 232 -0.86 -17.14 9.34
N ILE A 233 -2.05 -16.53 9.16
CA ILE A 233 -2.39 -15.76 7.96
C ILE A 233 -2.82 -14.35 8.38
N SER A 234 -2.11 -13.36 7.92
CA SER A 234 -2.44 -11.95 8.14
C SER A 234 -2.64 -11.22 6.81
N MET A 235 -3.57 -10.29 6.79
CA MET A 235 -3.87 -9.43 5.65
C MET A 235 -3.77 -7.97 6.07
N GLU A 236 -3.01 -7.19 5.33
CA GLU A 236 -2.88 -5.73 5.46
C GLU A 236 -3.50 -5.06 4.24
N ASN A 237 -4.30 -4.03 4.46
CA ASN A 237 -4.94 -3.24 3.41
C ASN A 237 -4.59 -1.77 3.62
N ILE A 238 -4.16 -1.10 2.56
CA ILE A 238 -3.86 0.33 2.52
C ILE A 238 -4.67 0.91 1.37
N LEU A 239 -5.49 1.90 1.66
CA LEU A 239 -6.30 2.62 0.67
C LEU A 239 -5.95 4.09 0.72
N ASN A 240 -5.53 4.65 -0.40
CA ASN A 240 -5.33 6.08 -0.57
C ASN A 240 -6.25 6.58 -1.67
N LEU A 241 -7.07 7.56 -1.36
CA LEU A 241 -7.91 8.28 -2.31
C LEU A 241 -7.46 9.75 -2.35
N TYR A 242 -7.48 10.34 -3.53
CA TYR A 242 -7.18 11.74 -3.72
C TYR A 242 -8.09 12.37 -4.78
N SER A 243 -8.59 13.56 -4.52
CA SER A 243 -9.38 14.35 -5.48
C SER A 243 -8.76 15.74 -5.60
N ASN A 244 -8.39 16.12 -6.82
CA ASN A 244 -7.78 17.42 -7.11
C ASN A 244 -8.87 18.48 -7.31
N TYR A 245 -8.95 19.47 -6.43
CA TYR A 245 -9.92 20.57 -6.53
C TYR A 245 -9.65 21.52 -7.69
N LEU A 246 -8.40 21.59 -8.15
CA LEU A 246 -7.98 22.53 -9.19
C LEU A 246 -8.30 22.00 -10.60
N GLU A 247 -8.50 20.68 -10.73
CA GLU A 247 -8.79 20.08 -12.03
C GLU A 247 -9.66 18.83 -11.86
N LYS A 248 -10.87 18.87 -12.42
CA LYS A 248 -11.84 17.75 -12.46
C LYS A 248 -12.02 17.08 -11.07
N PRO A 249 -12.53 17.78 -10.05
CA PRO A 249 -12.62 17.25 -8.69
C PRO A 249 -13.51 16.01 -8.55
N GLN A 250 -14.34 15.70 -9.54
CA GLN A 250 -15.14 14.48 -9.62
C GLN A 250 -14.30 13.23 -9.92
N ASN A 251 -13.07 13.39 -10.43
CA ASN A 251 -12.16 12.29 -10.68
C ASN A 251 -11.38 12.01 -9.39
N VAL A 252 -11.48 10.80 -8.89
CA VAL A 252 -10.80 10.36 -7.68
C VAL A 252 -9.68 9.40 -8.07
N ASP A 253 -8.45 9.79 -7.75
CA ASP A 253 -7.31 8.89 -7.84
C ASP A 253 -7.40 7.85 -6.73
N VAL A 254 -7.09 6.61 -7.06
CA VAL A 254 -7.16 5.46 -6.16
C VAL A 254 -5.81 4.75 -6.14
N ASP A 255 -5.25 4.50 -4.97
CA ASP A 255 -4.13 3.56 -4.77
C ASP A 255 -4.52 2.60 -3.65
N TYR A 256 -4.88 1.38 -4.03
CA TYR A 256 -5.22 0.30 -3.10
C TYR A 256 -4.14 -0.75 -3.11
N GLN A 257 -3.67 -1.12 -1.92
CA GLN A 257 -2.65 -2.14 -1.70
C GLN A 257 -3.20 -3.19 -0.73
N MET A 258 -3.02 -4.46 -1.07
CA MET A 258 -3.30 -5.61 -0.21
C MET A 258 -2.06 -6.47 -0.11
N ASN A 259 -1.67 -6.81 1.14
CA ASN A 259 -0.57 -7.73 1.41
C ASN A 259 -1.09 -8.88 2.27
N LEU A 260 -1.10 -10.09 1.71
CA LEU A 260 -1.46 -11.32 2.40
C LEU A 260 -0.19 -12.12 2.71
N VAL A 261 0.05 -12.38 3.99
CA VAL A 261 1.21 -13.14 4.46
C VAL A 261 0.71 -14.43 5.10
N MET A 262 1.15 -15.56 4.56
CA MET A 262 0.83 -16.92 5.02
C MET A 262 2.10 -17.57 5.56
N ASN A 263 2.27 -17.55 6.88
CA ASN A 263 3.48 -18.09 7.54
C ASN A 263 3.43 -19.61 7.59
N VAL A 264 4.42 -20.27 6.99
CA VAL A 264 4.65 -21.72 7.11
C VAL A 264 5.35 -22.02 8.43
N ASN A 265 6.36 -21.20 8.75
CA ASN A 265 7.08 -21.25 10.03
C ASN A 265 7.60 -19.84 10.39
N LYS A 266 8.56 -19.76 11.36
CA LYS A 266 9.12 -18.47 11.82
C LYS A 266 9.80 -17.66 10.70
N TYR A 267 10.32 -18.33 9.67
CA TYR A 267 11.13 -17.70 8.62
C TYR A 267 10.53 -17.83 7.21
N ILE A 268 9.77 -18.89 6.96
CA ILE A 268 9.25 -19.22 5.62
C ILE A 268 7.78 -18.80 5.56
N SER A 269 7.43 -18.11 4.49
CA SER A 269 6.05 -17.71 4.19
C SER A 269 5.76 -17.76 2.70
N ALA A 270 4.47 -17.92 2.36
CA ALA A 270 3.94 -17.53 1.06
C ALA A 270 3.36 -16.12 1.20
N ASN A 271 3.63 -15.26 0.23
CA ASN A 271 3.16 -13.88 0.23
C ASN A 271 2.44 -13.56 -1.07
N LEU A 272 1.31 -12.86 -0.97
CA LEU A 272 0.60 -12.28 -2.10
C LEU A 272 0.48 -10.77 -1.86
N SER A 273 1.09 -9.99 -2.73
CA SER A 273 0.97 -8.53 -2.74
C SER A 273 0.22 -8.09 -3.99
N MET A 274 -0.84 -7.35 -3.81
CA MET A 274 -1.62 -6.76 -4.91
C MET A 274 -1.63 -5.24 -4.74
N GLN A 275 -1.53 -4.52 -5.87
CA GLN A 275 -1.74 -3.08 -5.91
C GLN A 275 -2.59 -2.74 -7.14
N ALA A 276 -3.60 -1.90 -6.94
CA ALA A 276 -4.41 -1.33 -7.99
C ALA A 276 -4.33 0.19 -7.91
N ILE A 277 -3.90 0.82 -9.00
CA ILE A 277 -3.76 2.27 -9.10
C ILE A 277 -4.66 2.77 -10.24
N TYR A 278 -5.45 3.80 -9.97
CA TYR A 278 -6.14 4.60 -10.97
C TYR A 278 -5.77 6.07 -10.76
N ASP A 279 -5.20 6.69 -11.78
CA ASP A 279 -4.86 8.12 -11.84
C ASP A 279 -5.09 8.57 -13.27
N GLU A 280 -6.18 9.33 -13.51
CA GLU A 280 -6.58 9.77 -14.86
C GLU A 280 -5.53 10.67 -15.51
N ASN A 281 -4.77 11.41 -14.70
CA ASN A 281 -3.73 12.33 -15.20
C ASN A 281 -2.48 11.58 -15.65
N ALA A 282 -2.20 10.41 -15.06
CA ALA A 282 -1.07 9.56 -15.44
C ALA A 282 -1.46 8.62 -16.60
N ILE A 283 -2.54 7.84 -16.40
CA ILE A 283 -3.07 6.92 -17.42
C ILE A 283 -4.56 6.67 -17.17
N LYS A 284 -5.39 6.75 -18.23
CA LYS A 284 -6.85 6.54 -18.17
C LYS A 284 -7.23 5.06 -18.10
N ALA A 285 -6.55 4.30 -17.25
CA ALA A 285 -6.80 2.89 -17.04
C ALA A 285 -6.41 2.48 -15.62
N VAL A 286 -7.04 1.44 -15.10
CA VAL A 286 -6.61 0.82 -13.85
C VAL A 286 -5.32 0.04 -14.10
N GLN A 287 -4.28 0.39 -13.37
CA GLN A 287 -3.01 -0.33 -13.36
C GLN A 287 -3.04 -1.35 -12.24
N VAL A 288 -2.80 -2.62 -12.53
CA VAL A 288 -2.79 -3.70 -11.54
C VAL A 288 -1.42 -4.37 -11.53
N ARG A 289 -0.91 -4.57 -10.33
CA ARG A 289 0.30 -5.35 -10.08
C ARG A 289 -0.01 -6.44 -9.06
N GLU A 290 0.45 -7.64 -9.35
CA GLU A 290 0.37 -8.78 -8.44
C GLU A 290 1.75 -9.43 -8.33
N ILE A 291 2.17 -9.72 -7.09
CA ILE A 291 3.39 -10.47 -6.81
C ILE A 291 3.03 -11.59 -5.84
N PHE A 292 3.19 -12.82 -6.28
CA PHE A 292 3.05 -14.01 -5.45
C PHE A 292 4.37 -14.77 -5.42
N GLY A 293 4.78 -15.24 -4.24
CA GLY A 293 6.00 -16.01 -4.11
C GLY A 293 6.13 -16.70 -2.76
N LEU A 294 6.99 -17.72 -2.74
CA LEU A 294 7.53 -18.30 -1.51
C LEU A 294 8.76 -17.53 -1.10
N GLY A 295 8.95 -17.30 0.18
CA GLY A 295 10.07 -16.50 0.60
C GLY A 295 10.45 -16.62 2.05
N PHE A 296 11.50 -15.88 2.37
CA PHE A 296 12.01 -15.68 3.72
C PHE A 296 11.46 -14.37 4.27
N ASN A 297 10.86 -14.44 5.46
CA ASN A 297 10.44 -13.29 6.24
C ASN A 297 11.17 -13.27 7.57
N TYR A 298 11.67 -12.10 7.96
CA TYR A 298 12.28 -11.87 9.26
C TYR A 298 11.73 -10.61 9.89
N GLY A 299 11.05 -10.76 11.02
CA GLY A 299 10.54 -9.64 11.82
C GLY A 299 11.54 -9.26 12.92
N PHE A 300 11.75 -7.97 13.18
CA PHE A 300 12.65 -7.42 14.18
C PHE A 300 12.07 -6.17 14.86
#